data_7d85c03b31e138f416c5ba4fc03466e7
#
_entry.id   7d85c03b31e138f416c5ba4fc03466e7
#
_cell.length_a   1.000
_cell.length_b   1.000
_cell.length_c   1.000
_cell.angle_alpha   90.00
_cell.angle_beta   90.00
_cell.angle_gamma   90.00
#
_symmetry.space_group_name_H-M   'P 1'
#
loop_
_entity.id
_entity.type
_entity.pdbx_description
1 polymer ?
#
loop_
_entity_poly.entity_id
_entity_poly.type
_entity_poly.pdbx_seq_one_letter_code
_entity_poly.pdbx_strand_id
1 'polypeptide(L)'
;LIREPMLLGESCEELLLPGVWEIFKELHPDDFPDVISSFKGEYDFLSNRFGCSFVWQGIRYNNVDTAFYASKYTDEAERKVLSRMSVEKVVKKSMDCTPSIEWEESKLNIMESILLAKFDQNPNLKNRLIETEGRILINGNNKHETYWGVDLYSWRGENHLGKILMTIRDKEKKNEIQC
;
A
#
# COMPACT_ATOMS: atom_id res chain seq x y z
N LEU A 1 -14.45 13.12 -32.34
CA LEU A 1 -13.55 13.78 -31.38
C LEU A 1 -13.27 12.79 -30.26
N ILE A 2 -12.16 12.08 -30.40
CA ILE A 2 -11.64 11.13 -29.42
C ILE A 2 -11.12 12.00 -28.26
N ARG A 3 -11.79 11.95 -27.10
CA ARG A 3 -11.23 12.50 -25.85
C ARG A 3 -10.16 11.53 -25.36
N GLU A 4 -8.96 12.02 -25.16
CA GLU A 4 -7.89 11.29 -24.49
C GLU A 4 -8.37 10.75 -23.14
N PRO A 5 -7.93 9.54 -22.72
CA PRO A 5 -8.26 9.02 -21.42
C PRO A 5 -7.74 10.02 -20.37
N MET A 6 -8.65 10.58 -19.56
CA MET A 6 -8.29 11.42 -18.43
C MET A 6 -7.40 10.60 -17.49
N LEU A 7 -6.11 10.93 -17.46
CA LEU A 7 -5.20 10.48 -16.43
C LEU A 7 -5.80 10.84 -15.08
N LEU A 8 -5.87 9.87 -14.18
CA LEU A 8 -6.40 9.98 -12.81
C LEU A 8 -5.57 10.98 -11.97
N GLY A 9 -5.75 12.26 -12.23
CA GLY A 9 -5.22 13.37 -11.48
C GLY A 9 -6.29 14.45 -11.38
N GLU A 10 -6.72 14.75 -10.18
CA GLU A 10 -7.51 15.92 -9.74
C GLU A 10 -9.03 15.93 -9.96
N SER A 11 -9.65 15.14 -10.83
CA SER A 11 -11.13 15.18 -11.01
C SER A 11 -11.88 13.89 -10.66
N CYS A 12 -11.24 12.89 -10.09
CA CYS A 12 -11.90 11.67 -9.65
C CYS A 12 -12.83 11.86 -8.43
N GLU A 13 -12.77 12.98 -7.74
CA GLU A 13 -13.62 13.24 -6.59
C GLU A 13 -15.12 13.32 -6.96
N GLU A 14 -15.44 13.77 -8.17
CA GLU A 14 -16.84 13.88 -8.65
C GLU A 14 -17.42 12.56 -9.18
N LEU A 15 -16.59 11.59 -9.55
CA LEU A 15 -17.01 10.30 -10.12
C LEU A 15 -17.20 9.19 -9.06
N LEU A 16 -16.91 9.48 -7.79
CA LEU A 16 -16.90 8.48 -6.71
C LEU A 16 -18.20 8.51 -5.86
N LEU A 17 -19.34 8.82 -6.43
CA LEU A 17 -20.61 8.56 -5.77
C LEU A 17 -20.86 7.05 -5.69
N PRO A 18 -21.28 6.52 -4.53
CA PRO A 18 -21.62 5.11 -4.39
C PRO A 18 -22.58 4.66 -5.51
N GLY A 19 -22.21 3.63 -6.25
CA GLY A 19 -23.02 3.08 -7.36
C GLY A 19 -22.74 3.69 -8.74
N VAL A 20 -22.13 4.87 -8.85
CA VAL A 20 -21.80 5.46 -10.17
C VAL A 20 -20.66 4.69 -10.84
N TRP A 21 -19.71 4.20 -10.04
CA TRP A 21 -18.58 3.41 -10.52
C TRP A 21 -19.00 2.07 -11.14
N GLU A 22 -19.95 1.36 -10.50
CA GLU A 22 -20.48 0.10 -11.02
C GLU A 22 -21.28 0.32 -12.31
N ILE A 23 -22.09 1.36 -12.36
CA ILE A 23 -22.85 1.70 -13.56
C ILE A 23 -21.91 2.08 -14.71
N PHE A 24 -20.85 2.83 -14.42
CA PHE A 24 -19.87 3.23 -15.41
C PHE A 24 -19.07 2.02 -15.95
N LYS A 25 -18.71 1.08 -15.08
CA LYS A 25 -18.06 -0.20 -15.43
C LYS A 25 -18.94 -1.06 -16.33
N GLU A 26 -20.25 -1.13 -16.04
CA GLU A 26 -21.23 -1.87 -16.86
C GLU A 26 -21.42 -1.25 -18.25
N LEU A 27 -21.36 0.09 -18.35
CA LEU A 27 -21.56 0.80 -19.61
C LEU A 27 -20.29 0.86 -20.48
N HIS A 28 -19.11 0.76 -19.87
CA HIS A 28 -17.80 0.91 -20.55
C HIS A 28 -16.80 -0.13 -20.05
N PRO A 29 -17.07 -1.46 -20.18
CA PRO A 29 -16.20 -2.50 -19.63
C PRO A 29 -14.77 -2.45 -20.17
N ASP A 30 -14.56 -1.96 -21.40
CA ASP A 30 -13.26 -1.90 -22.08
C ASP A 30 -12.46 -0.63 -21.75
N ASP A 31 -13.10 0.40 -21.17
CA ASP A 31 -12.47 1.70 -20.90
C ASP A 31 -11.94 1.83 -19.46
N PHE A 32 -12.25 0.86 -18.58
CA PHE A 32 -11.84 0.92 -17.18
C PHE A 32 -10.76 -0.12 -16.88
N PRO A 33 -9.64 0.32 -16.31
CA PRO A 33 -8.66 -0.61 -15.81
C PRO A 33 -9.29 -1.49 -14.74
N ASP A 34 -8.96 -2.77 -14.77
CA ASP A 34 -9.37 -3.71 -13.72
C ASP A 34 -8.89 -3.23 -12.35
N VAL A 35 -9.74 -3.30 -11.34
CA VAL A 35 -9.47 -2.75 -10.01
C VAL A 35 -9.37 -3.85 -8.98
N ILE A 36 -8.29 -3.87 -8.22
CA ILE A 36 -8.14 -4.68 -7.01
C ILE A 36 -8.47 -3.77 -5.82
N SER A 37 -9.72 -3.80 -5.36
CA SER A 37 -10.22 -2.93 -4.29
C SER A 37 -10.13 -3.54 -2.89
N SER A 38 -9.55 -4.74 -2.74
CA SER A 38 -9.39 -5.41 -1.46
C SER A 38 -8.10 -6.22 -1.41
N PHE A 39 -7.27 -5.95 -0.41
CA PHE A 39 -6.04 -6.71 -0.15
C PHE A 39 -6.33 -7.91 0.76
N LYS A 40 -7.18 -8.83 0.24
CA LYS A 40 -7.61 -10.07 0.91
C LYS A 40 -7.60 -11.24 -0.08
N GLY A 41 -7.70 -12.46 0.44
CA GLY A 41 -7.70 -13.67 -0.39
C GLY A 41 -6.45 -13.80 -1.23
N GLU A 42 -6.57 -13.92 -2.54
CA GLU A 42 -5.41 -14.00 -3.45
C GLU A 42 -4.54 -12.73 -3.44
N TYR A 43 -5.07 -11.57 -3.05
CA TYR A 43 -4.34 -10.30 -2.96
C TYR A 43 -3.91 -9.94 -1.53
N ASP A 44 -3.99 -10.86 -0.58
CA ASP A 44 -3.60 -10.62 0.82
C ASP A 44 -2.13 -10.23 0.97
N PHE A 45 -1.28 -10.68 0.06
CA PHE A 45 0.15 -10.34 0.01
C PHE A 45 0.42 -8.84 -0.21
N LEU A 46 -0.54 -8.06 -0.72
CA LEU A 46 -0.47 -6.61 -0.84
C LEU A 46 -0.68 -5.90 0.51
N SER A 47 -1.32 -6.58 1.46
CA SER A 47 -1.56 -6.02 2.80
C SER A 47 -0.26 -5.86 3.58
N ASN A 48 -0.18 -4.79 4.36
CA ASN A 48 0.90 -4.55 5.32
C ASN A 48 0.96 -5.60 6.44
N ARG A 49 -0.16 -6.27 6.73
CA ARG A 49 -0.26 -7.33 7.75
C ARG A 49 0.10 -8.72 7.25
N PHE A 50 0.30 -8.86 5.94
CA PHE A 50 0.71 -10.15 5.38
C PHE A 50 2.01 -10.63 5.99
N GLY A 51 2.01 -11.88 6.45
CA GLY A 51 3.17 -12.51 7.09
C GLY A 51 4.25 -12.87 6.06
N CYS A 52 5.34 -12.11 6.02
CA CYS A 52 6.54 -12.41 5.26
C CYS A 52 7.76 -11.86 5.97
N SER A 53 8.87 -12.59 5.90
CA SER A 53 10.12 -12.17 6.57
C SER A 53 10.96 -11.32 5.62
N PHE A 54 11.46 -10.19 6.12
CA PHE A 54 12.42 -9.34 5.43
C PHE A 54 13.29 -8.58 6.44
N VAL A 55 14.43 -8.09 6.00
CA VAL A 55 15.32 -7.23 6.79
C VAL A 55 15.21 -5.80 6.28
N TRP A 56 14.92 -4.87 7.18
CA TRP A 56 14.91 -3.44 6.91
C TRP A 56 15.73 -2.70 7.97
N GLN A 57 16.65 -1.84 7.53
CA GLN A 57 17.61 -1.15 8.40
C GLN A 57 18.33 -2.09 9.40
N GLY A 58 18.77 -3.27 8.92
CA GLY A 58 19.48 -4.25 9.75
C GLY A 58 18.62 -5.06 10.73
N ILE A 59 17.31 -4.80 10.81
CA ILE A 59 16.38 -5.50 11.70
C ILE A 59 15.44 -6.38 10.88
N ARG A 60 15.26 -7.64 11.34
CA ARG A 60 14.30 -8.57 10.73
C ARG A 60 12.88 -8.29 11.23
N TYR A 61 11.96 -8.18 10.30
CA TYR A 61 10.52 -8.03 10.55
C TYR A 61 9.74 -9.15 9.86
N ASN A 62 8.54 -9.42 10.35
CA ASN A 62 7.66 -10.46 9.82
C ASN A 62 6.43 -9.89 9.07
N ASN A 63 6.27 -8.59 9.02
CA ASN A 63 5.26 -7.87 8.23
C ASN A 63 5.58 -6.38 8.19
N VAL A 64 4.98 -5.68 7.25
CA VAL A 64 5.22 -4.24 6.99
C VAL A 64 4.71 -3.37 8.14
N ASP A 65 3.51 -3.66 8.70
CA ASP A 65 2.97 -2.88 9.81
C ASP A 65 3.92 -2.84 11.02
N THR A 66 4.50 -4.00 11.40
CA THR A 66 5.46 -4.03 12.50
C THR A 66 6.67 -3.15 12.24
N ALA A 67 7.24 -3.19 11.02
CA ALA A 67 8.37 -2.35 10.64
C ALA A 67 7.99 -0.87 10.66
N PHE A 68 6.84 -0.52 10.09
CA PHE A 68 6.37 0.86 10.00
C PHE A 68 6.08 1.47 11.37
N TYR A 69 5.36 0.78 12.24
CA TYR A 69 5.10 1.30 13.59
C TYR A 69 6.35 1.32 14.47
N ALA A 70 7.28 0.36 14.31
CA ALA A 70 8.57 0.39 15.00
C ALA A 70 9.45 1.55 14.53
N SER A 71 9.32 2.01 13.29
CA SER A 71 10.12 3.13 12.75
C SER A 71 9.86 4.47 13.44
N LYS A 72 8.78 4.61 14.22
CA LYS A 72 8.53 5.78 15.06
C LYS A 72 9.56 5.95 16.17
N TYR A 73 10.27 4.88 16.50
CA TYR A 73 11.26 4.87 17.58
C TYR A 73 12.67 5.06 17.00
N THR A 74 13.42 5.99 17.55
CA THR A 74 14.80 6.28 17.11
C THR A 74 15.80 5.26 17.66
N ASP A 75 15.53 4.68 18.83
CA ASP A 75 16.39 3.67 19.46
C ASP A 75 16.30 2.32 18.71
N GLU A 76 17.43 1.86 18.18
CA GLU A 76 17.54 0.59 17.50
C GLU A 76 17.26 -0.62 18.40
N ALA A 77 17.65 -0.57 19.67
CA ALA A 77 17.40 -1.66 20.62
C ALA A 77 15.88 -1.80 20.88
N GLU A 78 15.17 -0.70 20.98
CA GLU A 78 13.72 -0.70 21.12
C GLU A 78 13.05 -1.23 19.85
N ARG A 79 13.48 -0.81 18.64
CA ARG A 79 12.98 -1.37 17.38
C ARG A 79 13.20 -2.88 17.27
N LYS A 80 14.34 -3.42 17.74
CA LYS A 80 14.60 -4.86 17.82
C LYS A 80 13.65 -5.58 18.78
N VAL A 81 13.26 -4.98 19.87
CA VAL A 81 12.25 -5.53 20.78
C VAL A 81 10.88 -5.55 20.09
N LEU A 82 10.48 -4.44 19.46
CA LEU A 82 9.20 -4.31 18.76
C LEU A 82 9.09 -5.31 17.60
N SER A 83 10.17 -5.56 16.85
CA SER A 83 10.17 -6.47 15.70
C SER A 83 9.79 -7.93 16.05
N ARG A 84 9.88 -8.30 17.34
CA ARG A 84 9.54 -9.63 17.87
C ARG A 84 8.13 -9.72 18.46
N MET A 85 7.41 -8.59 18.52
CA MET A 85 6.06 -8.53 19.04
C MET A 85 5.02 -8.83 17.97
N SER A 86 3.79 -9.19 18.39
CA SER A 86 2.66 -9.23 17.44
C SER A 86 2.28 -7.82 16.97
N VAL A 87 1.70 -7.73 15.78
CA VAL A 87 1.28 -6.45 15.17
C VAL A 87 0.41 -5.64 16.13
N GLU A 88 -0.55 -6.29 16.80
CA GLU A 88 -1.49 -5.63 17.71
C GLU A 88 -0.76 -4.97 18.89
N LYS A 89 0.26 -5.65 19.45
CA LYS A 89 1.07 -5.10 20.54
C LYS A 89 1.91 -3.92 20.07
N VAL A 90 2.51 -4.02 18.89
CA VAL A 90 3.32 -2.93 18.32
C VAL A 90 2.44 -1.72 18.00
N VAL A 91 1.29 -1.92 17.37
CA VAL A 91 0.33 -0.85 17.08
C VAL A 91 -0.11 -0.17 18.38
N LYS A 92 -0.52 -0.94 19.38
CA LYS A 92 -0.93 -0.39 20.69
C LYS A 92 0.19 0.43 21.32
N LYS A 93 1.42 -0.11 21.36
CA LYS A 93 2.56 0.60 21.94
C LYS A 93 2.90 1.88 21.16
N SER A 94 2.74 1.86 19.83
CA SER A 94 3.01 3.01 18.97
C SER A 94 2.00 4.16 19.15
N MET A 95 0.84 3.91 19.74
CA MET A 95 -0.14 4.97 20.07
C MET A 95 0.35 5.87 21.21
N ASP A 96 1.18 5.34 22.09
CA ASP A 96 1.78 6.09 23.19
C ASP A 96 3.07 6.82 22.77
N CYS A 97 3.54 6.59 21.55
CA CYS A 97 4.73 7.24 20.99
C CYS A 97 4.32 8.45 20.16
N THR A 98 4.80 9.63 20.54
CA THR A 98 4.71 10.83 19.70
C THR A 98 5.86 10.78 18.71
N PRO A 99 5.61 10.59 17.41
CA PRO A 99 6.68 10.58 16.40
C PRO A 99 7.32 11.96 16.28
N SER A 100 8.58 12.01 15.81
CA SER A 100 9.22 13.28 15.49
C SER A 100 8.60 13.93 14.25
N ILE A 101 8.82 15.23 14.08
CA ILE A 101 8.35 15.97 12.90
C ILE A 101 8.96 15.35 11.63
N GLU A 102 10.24 15.01 11.66
CA GLU A 102 10.96 14.38 10.55
C GLU A 102 10.34 13.04 10.16
N TRP A 103 9.86 12.27 11.15
CA TRP A 103 9.16 11.01 10.87
C TRP A 103 7.84 11.27 10.14
N GLU A 104 7.04 12.23 10.61
CA GLU A 104 5.76 12.58 9.98
C GLU A 104 5.94 13.05 8.53
N GLU A 105 6.96 13.85 8.26
CA GLU A 105 7.30 14.32 6.91
C GLU A 105 7.82 13.19 6.01
N SER A 106 8.49 12.19 6.59
CA SER A 106 9.13 11.08 5.86
C SER A 106 8.29 9.82 5.78
N LYS A 107 7.13 9.74 6.41
CA LYS A 107 6.36 8.48 6.58
C LYS A 107 6.00 7.77 5.26
N LEU A 108 5.80 8.52 4.16
CA LEU A 108 5.58 7.93 2.84
C LEU A 108 6.85 7.26 2.32
N ASN A 109 8.00 7.92 2.43
CA ASN A 109 9.29 7.37 2.01
C ASN A 109 9.69 6.16 2.88
N ILE A 110 9.38 6.21 4.18
CA ILE A 110 9.58 5.09 5.10
C ILE A 110 8.75 3.89 4.65
N MET A 111 7.46 4.08 4.37
CA MET A 111 6.58 3.03 3.87
C MET A 111 7.09 2.45 2.54
N GLU A 112 7.46 3.29 1.58
CA GLU A 112 8.03 2.84 0.30
C GLU A 112 9.29 2.00 0.53
N SER A 113 10.23 2.44 1.36
CA SER A 113 11.48 1.71 1.64
C SER A 113 11.25 0.35 2.32
N ILE A 114 10.24 0.24 3.19
CA ILE A 114 9.86 -1.03 3.83
C ILE A 114 9.25 -1.98 2.81
N LEU A 115 8.36 -1.47 1.94
CA LEU A 115 7.73 -2.27 0.89
C LEU A 115 8.75 -2.75 -0.15
N LEU A 116 9.70 -1.90 -0.54
CA LEU A 116 10.83 -2.31 -1.38
C LEU A 116 11.61 -3.46 -0.73
N ALA A 117 11.98 -3.32 0.56
CA ALA A 117 12.67 -4.39 1.28
C ALA A 117 11.86 -5.70 1.34
N LYS A 118 10.53 -5.60 1.49
CA LYS A 118 9.62 -6.75 1.44
C LYS A 118 9.68 -7.46 0.09
N PHE A 119 9.51 -6.74 -1.01
CA PHE A 119 9.40 -7.36 -2.33
C PHE A 119 10.75 -7.81 -2.87
N ASP A 120 11.83 -7.07 -2.66
CA ASP A 120 13.17 -7.45 -3.09
C ASP A 120 13.67 -8.74 -2.43
N GLN A 121 13.30 -8.96 -1.17
CA GLN A 121 13.71 -10.15 -0.42
C GLN A 121 12.72 -11.32 -0.55
N ASN A 122 11.60 -11.13 -1.24
CA ASN A 122 10.57 -12.16 -1.46
C ASN A 122 10.19 -12.23 -2.96
N PRO A 123 11.01 -12.85 -3.82
CA PRO A 123 10.83 -12.86 -5.27
C PRO A 123 9.44 -13.34 -5.72
N ASN A 124 8.89 -14.35 -5.05
CA ASN A 124 7.54 -14.84 -5.36
C ASN A 124 6.46 -13.77 -5.15
N LEU A 125 6.59 -12.93 -4.10
CA LEU A 125 5.65 -11.83 -3.84
C LEU A 125 5.85 -10.69 -4.85
N LYS A 126 7.12 -10.44 -5.24
CA LYS A 126 7.46 -9.47 -6.26
C LYS A 126 6.85 -9.85 -7.61
N ASN A 127 6.98 -11.09 -8.05
CA ASN A 127 6.37 -11.56 -9.29
C ASN A 127 4.85 -11.40 -9.26
N ARG A 128 4.18 -11.79 -8.15
CA ARG A 128 2.74 -11.58 -7.98
C ARG A 128 2.33 -10.11 -8.03
N LEU A 129 3.19 -9.19 -7.53
CA LEU A 129 2.94 -7.75 -7.65
C LEU A 129 3.02 -7.31 -9.12
N ILE A 130 4.02 -7.76 -9.87
CA ILE A 130 4.18 -7.49 -11.30
C ILE A 130 2.98 -8.03 -12.10
N GLU A 131 2.47 -9.22 -11.77
CA GLU A 131 1.29 -9.83 -12.38
C GLU A 131 -0.02 -9.03 -12.17
N THR A 132 -0.04 -8.07 -11.25
CA THR A 132 -1.17 -7.12 -11.14
C THR A 132 -1.13 -6.00 -12.18
N GLU A 133 -0.27 -6.10 -13.19
CA GLU A 133 -0.10 -5.12 -14.25
C GLU A 133 -1.43 -4.64 -14.86
N GLY A 134 -1.50 -3.34 -15.14
CA GLY A 134 -2.68 -2.71 -15.73
C GLY A 134 -3.83 -2.49 -14.74
N ARG A 135 -3.79 -3.12 -13.56
CA ARG A 135 -4.84 -2.98 -12.55
C ARG A 135 -4.55 -1.84 -11.57
N ILE A 136 -5.61 -1.15 -11.17
CA ILE A 136 -5.54 -0.16 -10.08
C ILE A 136 -5.56 -0.90 -8.75
N LEU A 137 -4.61 -0.59 -7.86
CA LEU A 137 -4.52 -1.17 -6.53
C LEU A 137 -5.13 -0.18 -5.52
N ILE A 138 -6.21 -0.59 -4.85
CA ILE A 138 -6.88 0.20 -3.81
C ILE A 138 -6.81 -0.56 -2.49
N ASN A 139 -6.20 0.05 -1.48
CA ASN A 139 -6.23 -0.45 -0.11
C ASN A 139 -7.60 -0.16 0.52
N GLY A 140 -8.63 -0.86 0.06
CA GLY A 140 -9.99 -0.67 0.52
C GLY A 140 -10.21 -1.16 1.95
N ASN A 141 -10.93 -0.38 2.75
CA ASN A 141 -11.24 -0.71 4.14
C ASN A 141 -12.64 -0.25 4.55
N ASN A 142 -13.17 -0.83 5.63
CA ASN A 142 -14.46 -0.51 6.23
C ASN A 142 -14.30 0.16 7.61
N LYS A 143 -13.16 0.84 7.83
CA LYS A 143 -12.80 1.46 9.12
C LYS A 143 -12.69 2.98 9.04
N HIS A 144 -13.15 3.56 7.92
CA HIS A 144 -13.04 5.00 7.64
C HIS A 144 -11.59 5.51 7.63
N GLU A 145 -10.63 4.62 7.33
CA GLU A 145 -9.24 4.98 7.13
C GLU A 145 -9.07 5.52 5.71
N THR A 146 -8.66 6.78 5.58
CA THR A 146 -8.64 7.53 4.32
C THR A 146 -7.25 8.00 3.90
N TYR A 147 -6.23 7.84 4.73
CA TYR A 147 -4.87 8.25 4.37
C TYR A 147 -4.12 7.14 3.62
N TRP A 148 -3.96 5.95 4.23
CA TRP A 148 -3.29 4.83 3.59
C TRP A 148 -4.17 4.09 2.59
N GLY A 149 -5.47 4.22 2.69
CA GLY A 149 -6.44 3.51 1.87
C GLY A 149 -7.62 4.35 1.43
N VAL A 150 -8.69 3.64 1.10
CA VAL A 150 -9.99 4.19 0.71
C VAL A 150 -11.06 3.56 1.59
N ASP A 151 -11.90 4.39 2.18
CA ASP A 151 -13.11 3.95 2.87
C ASP A 151 -14.13 3.46 1.84
N LEU A 152 -14.46 2.17 1.85
CA LEU A 152 -15.36 1.55 0.88
C LEU A 152 -16.83 1.94 1.05
N TYR A 153 -17.22 2.59 2.15
CA TYR A 153 -18.58 3.13 2.31
C TYR A 153 -18.77 4.45 1.58
N SER A 154 -17.79 5.33 1.68
CA SER A 154 -17.83 6.66 1.08
C SER A 154 -17.04 6.76 -0.24
N TRP A 155 -16.21 5.76 -0.54
CA TRP A 155 -15.24 5.77 -1.64
C TRP A 155 -14.26 6.97 -1.59
N ARG A 156 -13.96 7.44 -0.38
CA ARG A 156 -13.02 8.55 -0.16
C ARG A 156 -11.72 8.04 0.45
N GLY A 157 -10.61 8.64 0.05
CA GLY A 157 -9.30 8.36 0.61
C GLY A 157 -8.17 8.65 -0.37
N GLU A 158 -6.98 8.88 0.18
CA GLU A 158 -5.78 9.24 -0.58
C GLU A 158 -5.09 8.02 -1.20
N ASN A 159 -5.38 6.81 -0.68
CA ASN A 159 -4.84 5.55 -1.18
C ASN A 159 -3.31 5.52 -1.29
N HIS A 160 -2.58 6.11 -0.35
CA HIS A 160 -1.11 6.17 -0.42
C HIS A 160 -0.47 4.79 -0.54
N LEU A 161 -0.99 3.77 0.17
CA LEU A 161 -0.46 2.41 0.07
C LEU A 161 -0.61 1.83 -1.34
N GLY A 162 -1.80 1.95 -1.95
CA GLY A 162 -2.03 1.47 -3.31
C GLY A 162 -1.14 2.19 -4.34
N LYS A 163 -0.98 3.51 -4.20
CA LYS A 163 -0.11 4.32 -5.07
C LYS A 163 1.36 3.89 -4.96
N ILE A 164 1.87 3.65 -3.76
CA ILE A 164 3.25 3.16 -3.55
C ILE A 164 3.43 1.78 -4.18
N LEU A 165 2.48 0.85 -3.98
CA LEU A 165 2.55 -0.49 -4.55
C LEU A 165 2.56 -0.44 -6.09
N MET A 166 1.72 0.37 -6.71
CA MET A 166 1.72 0.57 -8.17
C MET A 166 3.04 1.16 -8.66
N THR A 167 3.60 2.13 -7.94
CA THR A 167 4.91 2.73 -8.28
C THR A 167 6.04 1.69 -8.22
N ILE A 168 6.07 0.85 -7.17
CA ILE A 168 7.05 -0.25 -7.05
C ILE A 168 6.89 -1.24 -8.21
N ARG A 169 5.67 -1.70 -8.46
CA ARG A 169 5.34 -2.61 -9.57
C ARG A 169 5.89 -2.11 -10.90
N ASP A 170 5.61 -0.85 -11.22
CA ASP A 170 5.93 -0.27 -12.52
C ASP A 170 7.45 -0.03 -12.68
N LYS A 171 8.17 0.24 -11.58
CA LYS A 171 9.63 0.31 -11.56
C LYS A 171 10.25 -1.08 -11.80
N GLU A 172 9.78 -2.10 -11.10
CA GLU A 172 10.30 -3.47 -11.20
C GLU A 172 10.10 -4.05 -12.59
N LYS A 173 8.93 -3.85 -13.18
CA LYS A 173 8.66 -4.26 -14.55
C LYS A 173 9.64 -3.62 -15.56
N LYS A 174 9.95 -2.34 -15.43
CA LYS A 174 10.93 -1.68 -16.30
C LYS A 174 12.32 -2.29 -16.19
N ASN A 175 12.72 -2.71 -14.97
CA ASN A 175 13.99 -3.36 -14.74
C ASN A 175 14.08 -4.73 -15.43
N GLU A 176 12.96 -5.51 -15.43
CA GLU A 176 12.91 -6.82 -16.10
C GLU A 176 13.04 -6.72 -17.63
N ILE A 177 12.51 -5.65 -18.23
CA ILE A 177 12.57 -5.45 -19.70
C ILE A 177 13.99 -5.03 -20.16
N GLN A 178 14.81 -4.50 -19.27
CA GLN A 178 16.17 -4.02 -19.58
C GLN A 178 17.28 -5.06 -19.36
N CYS A 179 16.95 -6.22 -18.79
CA CYS A 179 17.86 -7.35 -18.60
C CYS A 179 17.66 -8.40 -19.68
#